data_c3209e491235129439b61c40513b9c74
#
_entry.id   c3209e491235129439b61c40513b9c74
#
_cell.length_a   1.000
_cell.length_b   1.000
_cell.length_c   1.000
_cell.angle_alpha   90.00
_cell.angle_beta   90.00
_cell.angle_gamma   90.00
#
_symmetry.space_group_name_H-M   'P 1'
#
loop_
_entity.id
_entity.type
_entity.pdbx_description
1 polymer ?
#
loop_
_entity_poly.entity_id
_entity_poly.type
_entity_poly.pdbx_seq_one_letter_code
_entity_poly.pdbx_strand_id
1 'polypeptide(L)'
;MIFRVLACDYDGTLASEDRIGPEALAALERARDAGLRLVLVTGRTFFELTRVCERLDLFHAVVAENGAVIYVPRAGMIRDQAPPPPPRLLAELDRRGIPYQVGRVIVGVSRADEGPVREALRATAVSLELAYNRGAMMLLPAGVSKGAGVQQVVRAFGLSPHDVLALGDAENDLELFEACGWAGCPASAVPAVRSRADWVFPGQNGTAIAAAISGPVLGGGLPVDRSPRQRLELGWAVETAEPVTIPARGVNLLIHGDSLSGKSWLVGALVERLVARRYGVCVLDPEGDYHVLARLGGVSRAEIGDEAQVDRALAQFEREPSACVVLDLSDLPHARKVRAIERALGRLREVRRHAGLPHWIVLDEAHYSLHREGVGEPALGSEEKGFCLVSYRSSWLRESVVRSLDVCVLARTTAREELAFLNRSSPSGPSVPR
;
A
#
# COMPACT_ATOMS: atom_id res chain seq x y z
N MET A 1 -13.72 5.21 -0.78
CA MET A 1 -12.41 5.80 -1.10
C MET A 1 -11.34 4.75 -0.88
N ILE A 2 -10.46 4.52 -1.87
CA ILE A 2 -9.46 3.43 -1.84
C ILE A 2 -8.26 3.80 -0.94
N PHE A 3 -7.93 5.09 -0.85
CA PHE A 3 -6.81 5.60 -0.05
C PHE A 3 -7.29 6.26 1.23
N ARG A 4 -6.42 6.27 2.23
CA ARG A 4 -6.61 6.90 3.54
C ARG A 4 -5.62 8.02 3.82
N VAL A 5 -4.51 8.03 3.07
CA VAL A 5 -3.44 9.02 3.18
C VAL A 5 -3.13 9.58 1.80
N LEU A 6 -2.98 10.90 1.73
CA LEU A 6 -2.44 11.63 0.59
C LEU A 6 -1.10 12.21 1.01
N ALA A 7 -0.01 11.68 0.45
CA ALA A 7 1.36 12.15 0.67
C ALA A 7 1.80 12.95 -0.54
N CYS A 8 2.02 14.24 -0.37
CA CYS A 8 2.38 15.14 -1.47
C CYS A 8 3.76 15.73 -1.25
N ASP A 9 4.60 15.66 -2.28
CA ASP A 9 5.80 16.46 -2.36
C ASP A 9 5.47 17.95 -2.42
N TYR A 10 6.40 18.80 -1.97
CA TYR A 10 6.23 20.25 -1.91
C TYR A 10 6.63 20.92 -3.23
N ASP A 11 7.92 20.86 -3.60
CA ASP A 11 8.53 21.63 -4.68
C ASP A 11 8.26 21.04 -6.05
N GLY A 12 7.65 21.82 -6.97
CA GLY A 12 7.30 21.32 -8.30
C GLY A 12 6.06 20.43 -8.33
N THR A 13 5.54 20.07 -7.17
CA THR A 13 4.31 19.29 -6.97
C THR A 13 3.20 20.18 -6.41
N LEU A 14 3.18 20.49 -5.11
CA LEU A 14 2.18 21.38 -4.50
C LEU A 14 2.49 22.85 -4.71
N ALA A 15 3.76 23.21 -4.54
CA ALA A 15 4.22 24.59 -4.57
C ALA A 15 4.82 24.96 -5.93
N SER A 16 4.57 26.21 -6.31
CA SER A 16 5.24 26.92 -7.39
C SER A 16 5.81 28.22 -6.81
N GLU A 17 7.07 28.54 -7.12
CA GLU A 17 7.73 29.74 -6.56
C GLU A 17 7.60 29.85 -5.03
N ASP A 18 7.92 28.75 -4.35
CA ASP A 18 7.90 28.61 -2.90
C ASP A 18 6.52 28.70 -2.23
N ARG A 19 5.41 28.76 -2.97
CA ARG A 19 4.07 28.91 -2.40
C ARG A 19 3.09 27.87 -2.93
N ILE A 20 2.21 27.40 -2.03
CA ILE A 20 1.06 26.59 -2.43
C ILE A 20 -0.05 27.54 -2.89
N GLY A 21 -0.49 27.40 -4.14
CA GLY A 21 -1.54 28.22 -4.70
C GLY A 21 -2.91 27.97 -4.05
N PRO A 22 -3.85 28.94 -4.16
CA PRO A 22 -5.16 28.86 -3.50
C PRO A 22 -5.99 27.66 -3.96
N GLU A 23 -5.89 27.26 -5.22
CA GLU A 23 -6.59 26.10 -5.79
C GLU A 23 -6.11 24.79 -5.15
N ALA A 24 -4.78 24.65 -4.98
CA ALA A 24 -4.19 23.49 -4.33
C ALA A 24 -4.55 23.43 -2.84
N LEU A 25 -4.52 24.55 -2.14
CA LEU A 25 -4.98 24.64 -0.74
C LEU A 25 -6.44 24.21 -0.60
N ALA A 26 -7.33 24.74 -1.43
CA ALA A 26 -8.74 24.38 -1.42
C ALA A 26 -8.97 22.90 -1.74
N ALA A 27 -8.19 22.30 -2.63
CA ALA A 27 -8.25 20.87 -2.95
C ALA A 27 -7.78 20.00 -1.76
N LEU A 28 -6.70 20.40 -1.10
CA LEU A 28 -6.21 19.73 0.11
C LEU A 28 -7.21 19.81 1.26
N GLU A 29 -7.86 20.96 1.46
CA GLU A 29 -8.91 21.12 2.47
C GLU A 29 -10.09 20.17 2.21
N ARG A 30 -10.57 20.11 0.95
CA ARG A 30 -11.60 19.13 0.57
C ARG A 30 -11.17 17.69 0.78
N ALA A 31 -9.92 17.35 0.46
CA ALA A 31 -9.38 16.01 0.69
C ALA A 31 -9.37 15.65 2.20
N ARG A 32 -8.95 16.58 3.04
CA ARG A 32 -8.99 16.43 4.50
C ARG A 32 -10.42 16.26 5.02
N ASP A 33 -11.35 17.09 4.55
CA ASP A 33 -12.75 17.06 4.97
C ASP A 33 -13.46 15.78 4.49
N ALA A 34 -13.00 15.19 3.37
CA ALA A 34 -13.41 13.87 2.91
C ALA A 34 -12.77 12.71 3.71
N GLY A 35 -11.95 13.00 4.72
CA GLY A 35 -11.36 12.02 5.63
C GLY A 35 -9.97 11.51 5.27
N LEU A 36 -9.32 12.07 4.23
CA LEU A 36 -7.92 11.75 3.93
C LEU A 36 -6.98 12.40 4.95
N ARG A 37 -6.00 11.64 5.41
CA ARG A 37 -4.87 12.20 6.17
C ARG A 37 -3.87 12.79 5.20
N LEU A 38 -3.54 14.06 5.37
CA LEU A 38 -2.59 14.78 4.53
C LEU A 38 -1.19 14.69 5.15
N VAL A 39 -0.20 14.29 4.34
CA VAL A 39 1.21 14.27 4.70
C VAL A 39 1.98 15.11 3.69
N LEU A 40 2.64 16.16 4.16
CA LEU A 40 3.56 16.95 3.34
C LEU A 40 4.92 16.27 3.33
N VAL A 41 5.54 16.15 2.17
CA VAL A 41 6.84 15.50 2.02
C VAL A 41 7.77 16.46 1.27
N THR A 42 9.01 16.67 1.74
CA THR A 42 9.92 17.59 1.08
C THR A 42 11.40 17.26 1.34
N GLY A 43 12.25 17.60 0.39
CA GLY A 43 13.70 17.61 0.56
C GLY A 43 14.24 18.85 1.28
N ARG A 44 13.41 19.90 1.43
CA ARG A 44 13.83 21.14 2.11
C ARG A 44 14.21 20.88 3.55
N THR A 45 15.14 21.67 4.08
CA THR A 45 15.39 21.71 5.52
C THR A 45 14.12 22.14 6.25
N PHE A 46 13.93 21.62 7.46
CA PHE A 46 12.73 21.98 8.24
C PHE A 46 12.63 23.50 8.47
N PHE A 47 13.76 24.16 8.66
CA PHE A 47 13.82 25.61 8.84
C PHE A 47 13.37 26.36 7.59
N GLU A 48 13.83 25.97 6.40
CA GLU A 48 13.38 26.61 5.15
C GLU A 48 11.89 26.41 4.93
N LEU A 49 11.42 25.19 5.14
CA LEU A 49 9.99 24.87 4.98
C LEU A 49 9.11 25.77 5.85
N THR A 50 9.47 26.00 7.11
CA THR A 50 8.68 26.83 8.03
C THR A 50 8.62 28.29 7.62
N ARG A 51 9.55 28.75 6.78
CA ARG A 51 9.57 30.13 6.27
C ARG A 51 8.70 30.32 5.01
N VAL A 52 8.52 29.27 4.22
CA VAL A 52 7.82 29.36 2.93
C VAL A 52 6.42 28.77 2.95
N CYS A 53 6.16 27.78 3.80
CA CYS A 53 4.85 27.14 3.92
C CYS A 53 4.05 27.68 5.10
N GLU A 54 3.13 28.60 4.84
CA GLU A 54 2.29 29.24 5.85
C GLU A 54 1.21 28.31 6.43
N ARG A 55 0.86 27.21 5.69
CA ARG A 55 -0.28 26.34 6.01
C ARG A 55 0.16 24.94 6.44
N LEU A 56 1.21 24.82 7.24
CA LEU A 56 1.63 23.54 7.84
C LEU A 56 0.54 22.92 8.73
N ASP A 57 -0.35 23.73 9.29
CA ASP A 57 -1.50 23.33 10.10
C ASP A 57 -2.49 22.42 9.35
N LEU A 58 -2.51 22.50 8.03
CA LEU A 58 -3.36 21.69 7.18
C LEU A 58 -2.98 20.21 7.20
N PHE A 59 -1.71 19.91 7.41
CA PHE A 59 -1.16 18.57 7.34
C PHE A 59 -1.18 17.85 8.69
N HIS A 60 -1.46 16.56 8.66
CA HIS A 60 -1.43 15.69 9.84
C HIS A 60 0.00 15.38 10.27
N ALA A 61 0.91 15.31 9.30
CA ALA A 61 2.35 15.20 9.52
C ALA A 61 3.11 15.84 8.35
N VAL A 62 4.35 16.24 8.63
CA VAL A 62 5.31 16.75 7.67
C VAL A 62 6.56 15.88 7.73
N VAL A 63 7.00 15.40 6.60
CA VAL A 63 8.22 14.63 6.39
C VAL A 63 9.21 15.54 5.67
N ALA A 64 10.06 16.19 6.41
CA ALA A 64 11.07 17.14 5.90
C ALA A 64 12.44 16.49 5.79
N GLU A 65 13.38 17.23 5.21
CA GLU A 65 14.78 16.82 5.07
C GLU A 65 14.91 15.43 4.41
N ASN A 66 14.15 15.23 3.33
CA ASN A 66 14.13 13.98 2.58
C ASN A 66 13.79 12.75 3.44
N GLY A 67 12.99 12.90 4.49
CA GLY A 67 12.59 11.81 5.40
C GLY A 67 13.32 11.84 6.75
N ALA A 68 14.33 12.67 6.91
CA ALA A 68 15.15 12.72 8.10
C ALA A 68 14.47 13.40 9.30
N VAL A 69 13.45 14.22 9.08
CA VAL A 69 12.72 14.95 10.11
C VAL A 69 11.22 14.75 9.96
N ILE A 70 10.58 14.32 11.03
CA ILE A 70 9.12 14.21 11.09
C ILE A 70 8.60 15.28 12.03
N TYR A 71 7.65 16.10 11.56
CA TYR A 71 6.97 17.11 12.32
C TYR A 71 5.46 16.83 12.35
N VAL A 72 4.85 16.92 13.54
CA VAL A 72 3.41 16.76 13.75
C VAL A 72 2.84 18.12 14.17
N PRO A 73 2.24 18.90 13.26
CA PRO A 73 1.83 20.28 13.50
C PRO A 73 0.89 20.45 14.71
N ARG A 74 -0.12 19.59 14.83
CA ARG A 74 -1.09 19.64 15.94
C ARG A 74 -0.47 19.43 17.32
N ALA A 75 0.62 18.68 17.40
CA ALA A 75 1.32 18.39 18.65
C ALA A 75 2.54 19.29 18.86
N GLY A 76 2.94 20.09 17.86
CA GLY A 76 4.19 20.84 17.87
C GLY A 76 5.44 19.93 18.00
N MET A 77 5.30 18.64 17.73
CA MET A 77 6.35 17.65 17.97
C MET A 77 7.24 17.49 16.74
N ILE A 78 8.54 17.62 16.96
CA ILE A 78 9.60 17.36 15.96
C ILE A 78 10.37 16.12 16.39
N ARG A 79 10.62 15.22 15.45
CA ARG A 79 11.44 14.02 15.67
C ARG A 79 12.47 13.88 14.56
N ASP A 80 13.74 13.91 14.93
CA ASP A 80 14.85 13.59 14.05
C ASP A 80 14.99 12.07 13.93
N GLN A 81 15.21 11.58 12.71
CA GLN A 81 15.30 10.15 12.42
C GLN A 81 16.73 9.63 12.50
N ALA A 82 17.70 10.54 12.52
CA ALA A 82 19.13 10.23 12.63
C ALA A 82 19.86 11.39 13.33
N PRO A 83 21.12 11.19 13.73
CA PRO A 83 21.95 12.23 14.32
C PRO A 83 22.19 13.41 13.37
N PRO A 84 22.52 14.62 13.90
CA PRO A 84 22.89 15.77 13.10
C PRO A 84 24.16 15.52 12.30
N PRO A 85 24.43 16.33 11.25
CA PRO A 85 25.61 16.20 10.42
C PRO A 85 26.90 16.29 11.26
N PRO A 86 27.89 15.41 11.02
CA PRO A 86 29.12 15.41 11.79
C PRO A 86 29.91 16.75 11.63
N PRO A 87 30.28 17.43 12.72
CA PRO A 87 30.99 18.70 12.65
C PRO A 87 32.29 18.67 11.81
N ARG A 88 32.99 17.52 11.81
CA ARG A 88 34.19 17.32 10.99
C ARG A 88 33.91 17.39 9.49
N LEU A 89 32.72 16.98 9.03
CA LEU A 89 32.33 17.13 7.63
C LEU A 89 32.09 18.60 7.29
N LEU A 90 31.36 19.33 8.14
CA LEU A 90 31.08 20.75 7.92
C LEU A 90 32.38 21.56 7.85
N ALA A 91 33.31 21.33 8.78
CA ALA A 91 34.64 21.96 8.77
C ALA A 91 35.44 21.64 7.49
N GLU A 92 35.33 20.44 6.95
CA GLU A 92 35.99 20.06 5.70
C GLU A 92 35.33 20.72 4.47
N LEU A 93 33.99 20.87 4.46
CA LEU A 93 33.29 21.62 3.41
C LEU A 93 33.71 23.11 3.44
N ASP A 94 33.74 23.71 4.63
CA ASP A 94 34.26 25.10 4.82
C ASP A 94 35.69 25.25 4.32
N ARG A 95 36.58 24.34 4.69
CA ARG A 95 37.99 24.35 4.27
C ARG A 95 38.14 24.29 2.74
N ARG A 96 37.23 23.60 2.06
CA ARG A 96 37.19 23.48 0.60
C ARG A 96 36.45 24.62 -0.08
N GLY A 97 35.82 25.51 0.67
CA GLY A 97 34.98 26.58 0.12
C GLY A 97 33.72 26.10 -0.61
N ILE A 98 33.19 24.94 -0.22
CA ILE A 98 31.97 24.38 -0.80
C ILE A 98 30.77 25.00 -0.10
N PRO A 99 29.87 25.71 -0.80
CA PRO A 99 28.67 26.26 -0.20
C PRO A 99 27.70 25.13 0.19
N TYR A 100 27.12 25.21 1.37
CA TYR A 100 26.16 24.22 1.85
C TYR A 100 25.08 24.85 2.75
N GLN A 101 24.00 24.16 2.88
CA GLN A 101 22.91 24.43 3.84
C GLN A 101 22.83 23.29 4.85
N VAL A 102 22.79 23.61 6.13
CA VAL A 102 22.69 22.62 7.21
C VAL A 102 21.24 22.55 7.67
N GLY A 103 20.67 21.36 7.57
CA GLY A 103 19.42 21.00 8.22
C GLY A 103 19.65 20.48 9.63
N ARG A 104 18.61 19.89 10.23
CA ARG A 104 18.74 19.19 11.53
C ARG A 104 19.54 17.90 11.37
N VAL A 105 19.41 17.21 10.23
CA VAL A 105 20.02 15.90 9.95
C VAL A 105 20.78 15.89 8.62
N ILE A 106 20.33 16.61 7.62
CA ILE A 106 20.96 16.60 6.29
C ILE A 106 21.84 17.79 6.02
N VAL A 107 22.68 17.68 4.98
CA VAL A 107 23.42 18.82 4.39
C VAL A 107 23.01 18.93 2.93
N GLY A 108 22.46 20.07 2.54
CA GLY A 108 22.16 20.42 1.15
C GLY A 108 23.36 21.08 0.47
N VAL A 109 23.68 20.65 -0.74
CA VAL A 109 24.79 21.21 -1.55
C VAL A 109 24.32 21.28 -3.01
N SER A 110 25.05 22.05 -3.82
CA SER A 110 24.84 22.06 -5.27
C SER A 110 25.33 20.75 -5.88
N ARG A 111 24.57 20.23 -6.85
CA ARG A 111 25.00 19.06 -7.64
C ARG A 111 26.29 19.31 -8.42
N ALA A 112 26.56 20.56 -8.75
CA ALA A 112 27.81 20.94 -9.41
C ALA A 112 29.06 20.64 -8.57
N ASP A 113 28.90 20.58 -7.22
CA ASP A 113 30.01 20.34 -6.27
C ASP A 113 30.15 18.84 -5.91
N GLU A 114 29.51 17.92 -6.64
CA GLU A 114 29.52 16.48 -6.30
C GLU A 114 30.91 15.89 -6.16
N GLY A 115 31.84 16.21 -7.07
CA GLY A 115 33.22 15.72 -7.01
C GLY A 115 33.95 16.16 -5.71
N PRO A 116 34.07 17.48 -5.44
CA PRO A 116 34.64 18.00 -4.19
C PRO A 116 33.95 17.47 -2.93
N VAL A 117 32.63 17.29 -2.94
CA VAL A 117 31.87 16.74 -1.79
C VAL A 117 32.21 15.26 -1.55
N ARG A 118 32.32 14.45 -2.60
CA ARG A 118 32.77 13.05 -2.46
C ARG A 118 34.20 12.94 -1.89
N GLU A 119 35.07 13.84 -2.25
CA GLU A 119 36.40 13.91 -1.66
C GLU A 119 36.36 14.33 -0.18
N ALA A 120 35.50 15.29 0.19
CA ALA A 120 35.32 15.70 1.59
C ALA A 120 34.79 14.54 2.45
N LEU A 121 33.85 13.77 1.95
CA LEU A 121 33.35 12.57 2.63
C LEU A 121 34.45 11.52 2.85
N ARG A 122 35.30 11.27 1.84
CA ARG A 122 36.44 10.35 1.98
C ARG A 122 37.47 10.88 2.99
N ALA A 123 37.82 12.16 2.91
CA ALA A 123 38.81 12.77 3.78
C ALA A 123 38.39 12.74 5.26
N THR A 124 37.11 12.83 5.53
CA THR A 124 36.58 12.82 6.88
C THR A 124 36.14 11.43 7.36
N ALA A 125 36.22 10.40 6.52
CA ALA A 125 35.72 9.06 6.79
C ALA A 125 34.25 9.11 7.30
N VAL A 126 33.39 9.95 6.68
CA VAL A 126 31.98 10.09 6.95
C VAL A 126 31.20 9.30 5.89
N SER A 127 30.38 8.37 6.35
CA SER A 127 29.51 7.58 5.47
C SER A 127 28.11 8.22 5.43
N LEU A 128 27.83 8.94 4.33
CA LEU A 128 26.51 9.49 4.00
C LEU A 128 26.15 9.11 2.57
N GLU A 129 24.87 8.96 2.33
CA GLU A 129 24.30 8.72 1.01
C GLU A 129 24.02 10.06 0.30
N LEU A 130 23.98 10.01 -1.03
CA LEU A 130 23.70 11.16 -1.87
C LEU A 130 22.34 11.00 -2.50
N ALA A 131 21.39 11.88 -2.15
CA ALA A 131 20.11 11.98 -2.83
C ALA A 131 20.11 13.19 -3.76
N TYR A 132 19.56 13.02 -4.95
CA TYR A 132 19.51 14.05 -5.97
C TYR A 132 18.10 14.60 -6.11
N ASN A 133 17.99 15.91 -6.31
CA ASN A 133 16.76 16.59 -6.64
C ASN A 133 17.09 17.69 -7.65
N ARG A 134 16.92 17.39 -8.94
CA ARG A 134 17.25 18.31 -10.04
C ARG A 134 18.70 18.85 -9.93
N GLY A 135 18.87 20.14 -9.67
CA GLY A 135 20.19 20.80 -9.51
C GLY A 135 20.77 20.75 -8.10
N ALA A 136 20.04 20.21 -7.13
CA ALA A 136 20.48 20.07 -5.74
C ALA A 136 20.90 18.62 -5.42
N MET A 137 21.72 18.48 -4.40
CA MET A 137 22.15 17.21 -3.84
C MET A 137 22.10 17.29 -2.31
N MET A 138 21.65 16.23 -1.68
CA MET A 138 21.54 16.12 -0.22
C MET A 138 22.44 15.01 0.28
N LEU A 139 23.20 15.30 1.35
CA LEU A 139 23.98 14.33 2.10
C LEU A 139 23.14 13.87 3.28
N LEU A 140 22.81 12.59 3.36
CA LEU A 140 21.92 12.04 4.36
C LEU A 140 22.41 10.69 4.89
N PRO A 141 22.07 10.32 6.13
CA PRO A 141 22.38 9.01 6.67
C PRO A 141 21.75 7.88 5.86
N ALA A 142 22.40 6.72 5.85
CA ALA A 142 21.89 5.54 5.18
C ALA A 142 20.50 5.16 5.65
N GLY A 143 19.63 4.79 4.70
CA GLY A 143 18.25 4.39 4.97
C GLY A 143 17.28 5.56 5.24
N VAL A 144 17.73 6.80 5.15
CA VAL A 144 16.86 7.98 5.19
C VAL A 144 16.38 8.31 3.80
N SER A 145 15.07 8.33 3.61
CA SER A 145 14.42 8.73 2.35
C SER A 145 13.01 9.24 2.58
N LYS A 146 12.45 9.95 1.61
CA LYS A 146 11.05 10.37 1.65
C LYS A 146 10.11 9.18 1.92
N GLY A 147 10.37 8.04 1.26
CA GLY A 147 9.61 6.81 1.43
C GLY A 147 9.69 6.26 2.85
N ALA A 148 10.89 6.17 3.42
CA ALA A 148 11.10 5.70 4.79
C ALA A 148 10.39 6.60 5.82
N GLY A 149 10.46 7.93 5.64
CA GLY A 149 9.79 8.90 6.49
C GLY A 149 8.26 8.75 6.44
N VAL A 150 7.68 8.62 5.24
CA VAL A 150 6.24 8.41 5.08
C VAL A 150 5.79 7.08 5.69
N GLN A 151 6.55 5.99 5.52
CA GLN A 151 6.22 4.71 6.15
C GLN A 151 6.16 4.81 7.68
N GLN A 152 7.06 5.56 8.31
CA GLN A 152 7.02 5.78 9.76
C GLN A 152 5.78 6.56 10.19
N VAL A 153 5.42 7.62 9.47
CA VAL A 153 4.21 8.41 9.72
C VAL A 153 2.96 7.54 9.58
N VAL A 154 2.87 6.78 8.51
CA VAL A 154 1.72 5.92 8.21
C VAL A 154 1.56 4.81 9.26
N ARG A 155 2.69 4.21 9.69
CA ARG A 155 2.69 3.25 10.81
C ARG A 155 2.20 3.89 12.12
N ALA A 156 2.64 5.11 12.42
CA ALA A 156 2.16 5.84 13.60
C ALA A 156 0.66 6.16 13.52
N PHE A 157 0.11 6.25 12.32
CA PHE A 157 -1.34 6.36 12.09
C PHE A 157 -2.09 5.03 12.23
N GLY A 158 -1.43 3.89 12.38
CA GLY A 158 -2.03 2.56 12.36
C GLY A 158 -2.57 2.17 10.98
N LEU A 159 -1.99 2.71 9.91
CA LEU A 159 -2.39 2.48 8.53
C LEU A 159 -1.32 1.75 7.73
N SER A 160 -1.72 1.17 6.61
CA SER A 160 -0.81 0.51 5.69
C SER A 160 -0.20 1.50 4.68
N PRO A 161 1.08 1.35 4.30
CA PRO A 161 1.65 2.06 3.16
C PRO A 161 0.86 1.85 1.86
N HIS A 162 0.17 0.72 1.71
CA HIS A 162 -0.71 0.47 0.56
C HIS A 162 -1.93 1.40 0.51
N ASP A 163 -2.31 2.03 1.62
CA ASP A 163 -3.41 3.00 1.68
C ASP A 163 -2.97 4.43 1.39
N VAL A 164 -1.73 4.61 0.95
CA VAL A 164 -1.14 5.92 0.60
C VAL A 164 -1.17 6.14 -0.90
N LEU A 165 -1.73 7.29 -1.31
CA LEU A 165 -1.49 7.89 -2.61
C LEU A 165 -0.34 8.89 -2.46
N ALA A 166 0.77 8.65 -3.15
CA ALA A 166 1.92 9.54 -3.22
C ALA A 166 1.85 10.41 -4.47
N LEU A 167 2.13 11.69 -4.35
CA LEU A 167 2.26 12.63 -5.46
C LEU A 167 3.63 13.30 -5.41
N GLY A 168 4.37 13.28 -6.53
CA GLY A 168 5.72 13.83 -6.63
C GLY A 168 6.14 14.08 -8.08
N ASP A 169 7.28 14.74 -8.31
CA ASP A 169 7.72 15.13 -9.64
C ASP A 169 9.23 15.01 -9.91
N ALA A 170 10.05 14.77 -8.88
CA ALA A 170 11.51 14.77 -8.97
C ALA A 170 12.14 13.43 -8.55
N GLU A 171 13.45 13.28 -8.79
CA GLU A 171 14.17 12.00 -8.59
C GLU A 171 14.08 11.46 -7.16
N ASN A 172 14.06 12.31 -6.15
CA ASN A 172 13.92 11.92 -4.74
C ASN A 172 12.50 11.45 -4.35
N ASP A 173 11.53 11.51 -5.29
CA ASP A 173 10.20 10.93 -5.10
C ASP A 173 10.12 9.46 -5.54
N LEU A 174 11.13 8.93 -6.22
CA LEU A 174 11.14 7.53 -6.64
C LEU A 174 11.00 6.57 -5.45
N GLU A 175 11.73 6.82 -4.37
CA GLU A 175 11.64 6.02 -3.15
C GLU A 175 10.31 6.21 -2.42
N LEU A 176 9.71 7.42 -2.49
CA LEU A 176 8.36 7.67 -2.01
C LEU A 176 7.34 6.84 -2.79
N PHE A 177 7.46 6.78 -4.12
CA PHE A 177 6.59 5.99 -4.97
C PHE A 177 6.69 4.50 -4.69
N GLU A 178 7.91 3.98 -4.49
CA GLU A 178 8.13 2.58 -4.14
C GLU A 178 7.58 2.21 -2.76
N ALA A 179 7.61 3.16 -1.82
CA ALA A 179 7.15 2.97 -0.46
C ALA A 179 5.63 3.02 -0.29
N CYS A 180 4.89 3.55 -1.28
CA CYS A 180 3.45 3.80 -1.21
C CYS A 180 2.65 2.89 -2.12
N GLY A 181 1.37 2.69 -1.78
CA GLY A 181 0.45 1.84 -2.55
C GLY A 181 0.18 2.35 -3.95
N TRP A 182 0.17 3.68 -4.13
CA TRP A 182 -0.08 4.34 -5.41
C TRP A 182 0.78 5.56 -5.58
N ALA A 183 1.20 5.79 -6.81
CA ALA A 183 2.05 6.90 -7.18
C ALA A 183 1.47 7.66 -8.38
N GLY A 184 1.30 8.96 -8.23
CA GLY A 184 0.88 9.87 -9.29
C GLY A 184 1.87 11.00 -9.49
N CYS A 185 2.01 11.45 -10.74
CA CYS A 185 2.83 12.61 -11.05
C CYS A 185 2.21 13.49 -12.15
N PRO A 186 2.48 14.80 -12.14
CA PRO A 186 2.10 15.67 -13.25
C PRO A 186 2.90 15.35 -14.50
N ALA A 187 2.38 15.71 -15.68
CA ALA A 187 3.06 15.52 -16.96
C ALA A 187 4.41 16.27 -17.03
N SER A 188 4.60 17.31 -16.20
CA SER A 188 5.85 18.07 -16.06
C SER A 188 6.94 17.38 -15.24
N ALA A 189 6.64 16.24 -14.58
CA ALA A 189 7.60 15.48 -13.79
C ALA A 189 8.78 15.00 -14.65
N VAL A 190 9.92 14.76 -14.01
CA VAL A 190 11.10 14.23 -14.71
C VAL A 190 10.81 12.86 -15.34
N PRO A 191 11.46 12.50 -16.48
CA PRO A 191 11.16 11.26 -17.20
C PRO A 191 11.26 9.99 -16.32
N ALA A 192 12.23 9.94 -15.41
CA ALA A 192 12.42 8.82 -14.50
C ALA A 192 11.22 8.60 -13.56
N VAL A 193 10.62 9.69 -13.08
CA VAL A 193 9.42 9.66 -12.22
C VAL A 193 8.20 9.25 -13.03
N ARG A 194 7.99 9.82 -14.22
CA ARG A 194 6.87 9.45 -15.08
C ARG A 194 6.85 7.98 -15.47
N SER A 195 8.03 7.37 -15.67
CA SER A 195 8.14 5.95 -16.01
C SER A 195 7.82 5.01 -14.84
N ARG A 196 7.85 5.51 -13.61
CA ARG A 196 7.57 4.74 -12.38
C ARG A 196 6.22 5.05 -11.76
N ALA A 197 5.57 6.13 -12.19
CA ALA A 197 4.25 6.49 -11.70
C ALA A 197 3.17 5.51 -12.19
N ASP A 198 2.21 5.20 -11.32
CA ASP A 198 1.01 4.43 -11.67
C ASP A 198 0.06 5.30 -12.50
N TRP A 199 0.15 6.62 -12.33
CA TRP A 199 -0.72 7.57 -12.99
C TRP A 199 0.01 8.88 -13.31
N VAL A 200 0.04 9.23 -14.61
CA VAL A 200 0.52 10.54 -15.08
C VAL A 200 -0.70 11.36 -15.47
N PHE A 201 -0.90 12.49 -14.81
CA PHE A 201 -2.01 13.39 -15.07
C PHE A 201 -1.57 14.68 -15.78
N PRO A 202 -2.44 15.33 -16.57
CA PRO A 202 -2.08 16.53 -17.33
C PRO A 202 -1.82 17.73 -16.42
N GLY A 203 -0.99 18.66 -16.92
CA GLY A 203 -0.68 19.91 -16.25
C GLY A 203 0.65 19.87 -15.46
N GLN A 204 0.82 20.88 -14.63
CA GLN A 204 2.03 21.10 -13.85
C GLN A 204 1.73 21.73 -12.48
N ASN A 205 2.58 21.48 -11.50
CA ASN A 205 2.55 22.07 -10.17
C ASN A 205 1.19 21.95 -9.45
N GLY A 206 0.93 22.85 -8.51
CA GLY A 206 -0.26 22.85 -7.64
C GLY A 206 -1.61 22.86 -8.38
N THR A 207 -1.70 23.47 -9.55
CA THR A 207 -2.95 23.47 -10.35
C THR A 207 -3.30 22.07 -10.85
N ALA A 208 -2.29 21.33 -11.35
CA ALA A 208 -2.49 19.93 -11.76
C ALA A 208 -2.86 19.04 -10.58
N ILE A 209 -2.21 19.25 -9.43
CA ILE A 209 -2.52 18.54 -8.18
C ILE A 209 -3.95 18.84 -7.71
N ALA A 210 -4.37 20.11 -7.77
CA ALA A 210 -5.74 20.51 -7.41
C ALA A 210 -6.79 19.81 -8.26
N ALA A 211 -6.56 19.75 -9.59
CA ALA A 211 -7.43 19.03 -10.52
C ALA A 211 -7.45 17.51 -10.25
N ALA A 212 -6.27 16.92 -10.03
CA ALA A 212 -6.12 15.50 -9.71
C ALA A 212 -6.86 15.11 -8.42
N ILE A 213 -6.70 15.91 -7.35
CA ILE A 213 -7.39 15.67 -6.07
C ILE A 213 -8.89 15.82 -6.22
N SER A 214 -9.36 16.94 -6.79
CA SER A 214 -10.79 17.28 -6.87
C SER A 214 -11.58 16.38 -7.81
N GLY A 215 -10.93 15.87 -8.84
CA GLY A 215 -11.52 14.97 -9.83
C GLY A 215 -11.32 13.50 -9.45
N PRO A 216 -10.30 12.80 -10.02
CA PRO A 216 -10.16 11.35 -9.89
C PRO A 216 -9.97 10.84 -8.46
N VAL A 217 -9.23 11.59 -7.59
CA VAL A 217 -8.95 11.12 -6.23
C VAL A 217 -10.23 11.10 -5.38
N LEU A 218 -10.96 12.21 -5.34
CA LEU A 218 -12.20 12.30 -4.56
C LEU A 218 -13.39 11.68 -5.27
N GLY A 219 -13.41 11.70 -6.61
CA GLY A 219 -14.47 11.12 -7.44
C GLY A 219 -14.37 9.60 -7.66
N GLY A 220 -13.29 8.95 -7.20
CA GLY A 220 -13.12 7.49 -7.32
C GLY A 220 -12.76 7.00 -8.73
N GLY A 221 -12.39 7.91 -9.66
CA GLY A 221 -12.07 7.60 -11.06
C GLY A 221 -10.59 7.35 -11.34
N LEU A 222 -9.80 6.89 -10.36
CA LEU A 222 -8.38 6.57 -10.57
C LEU A 222 -8.21 5.35 -11.48
N PRO A 223 -7.26 5.37 -12.44
CA PRO A 223 -7.01 4.26 -13.37
C PRO A 223 -6.26 3.10 -12.67
N VAL A 224 -6.96 2.35 -11.84
CA VAL A 224 -6.40 1.36 -10.89
C VAL A 224 -5.68 0.19 -11.56
N ASP A 225 -5.98 -0.14 -12.82
CA ASP A 225 -5.61 -1.44 -13.43
C ASP A 225 -4.39 -1.42 -14.37
N ARG A 226 -3.70 -0.30 -14.53
CA ARG A 226 -2.73 -0.15 -15.64
C ARG A 226 -1.27 -0.30 -15.27
N SER A 227 -0.91 -0.18 -13.98
CA SER A 227 0.49 -0.27 -13.58
C SER A 227 0.92 -1.72 -13.28
N PRO A 228 2.06 -2.19 -13.79
CA PRO A 228 2.62 -3.49 -13.43
C PRO A 228 2.84 -3.65 -11.91
N ARG A 229 3.13 -2.55 -11.21
CA ARG A 229 3.29 -2.53 -9.74
C ARG A 229 2.02 -2.99 -9.01
N GLN A 230 0.85 -2.74 -9.61
CA GLN A 230 -0.46 -3.03 -9.03
C GLN A 230 -0.98 -4.42 -9.40
N ARG A 231 -0.15 -5.26 -9.99
CA ARG A 231 -0.53 -6.61 -10.41
C ARG A 231 0.23 -7.68 -9.63
N LEU A 232 -0.50 -8.74 -9.24
CA LEU A 232 0.05 -9.95 -8.64
C LEU A 232 0.17 -11.02 -9.72
N GLU A 233 1.34 -11.59 -9.87
CA GLU A 233 1.55 -12.74 -10.74
C GLU A 233 1.00 -13.99 -10.07
N LEU A 234 0.16 -14.75 -10.76
CA LEU A 234 -0.33 -16.06 -10.31
C LEU A 234 0.51 -17.20 -10.87
N GLY A 235 1.09 -17.01 -12.04
CA GLY A 235 1.89 -18.00 -12.76
C GLY A 235 2.16 -17.54 -14.19
N TRP A 236 2.50 -18.47 -15.06
CA TRP A 236 2.84 -18.24 -16.44
C TRP A 236 1.96 -19.09 -17.35
N ALA A 237 1.46 -18.51 -18.43
CA ALA A 237 0.70 -19.24 -19.44
C ALA A 237 1.64 -20.25 -20.14
N VAL A 238 1.25 -21.52 -20.20
CA VAL A 238 2.08 -22.58 -20.78
C VAL A 238 2.30 -22.35 -22.28
N GLU A 239 1.29 -21.86 -22.97
CA GLU A 239 1.29 -21.69 -24.44
C GLU A 239 2.06 -20.45 -24.89
N THR A 240 1.97 -19.34 -24.16
CA THR A 240 2.55 -18.05 -24.57
C THR A 240 3.77 -17.64 -23.76
N ALA A 241 4.05 -18.34 -22.65
CA ALA A 241 5.05 -17.95 -21.65
C ALA A 241 4.85 -16.52 -21.11
N GLU A 242 3.62 -16.00 -21.16
CA GLU A 242 3.28 -14.71 -20.59
C GLU A 242 2.83 -14.84 -19.14
N PRO A 243 3.12 -13.84 -18.29
CA PRO A 243 2.69 -13.87 -16.90
C PRO A 243 1.17 -13.73 -16.78
N VAL A 244 0.54 -14.64 -16.07
CA VAL A 244 -0.88 -14.54 -15.69
C VAL A 244 -0.95 -13.72 -14.41
N THR A 245 -1.60 -12.56 -14.48
CA THR A 245 -1.62 -11.62 -13.38
C THR A 245 -3.03 -11.18 -13.03
N ILE A 246 -3.26 -10.81 -11.78
CA ILE A 246 -4.49 -10.19 -11.28
C ILE A 246 -4.18 -8.83 -10.63
N PRO A 247 -5.16 -7.93 -10.51
CA PRO A 247 -5.00 -6.73 -9.70
C PRO A 247 -4.69 -7.08 -8.24
N ALA A 248 -3.73 -6.37 -7.63
CA ALA A 248 -3.35 -6.59 -6.23
C ALA A 248 -4.41 -6.09 -5.23
N ARG A 249 -5.36 -5.28 -5.69
CA ARG A 249 -6.45 -4.68 -4.88
C ARG A 249 -7.72 -4.51 -5.72
N GLY A 250 -8.84 -4.35 -5.01
CA GLY A 250 -10.12 -3.97 -5.64
C GLY A 250 -10.82 -5.10 -6.38
N VAL A 251 -10.41 -6.35 -6.20
CA VAL A 251 -11.02 -7.52 -6.85
C VAL A 251 -11.38 -8.60 -5.85
N ASN A 252 -12.41 -9.36 -6.18
CA ASN A 252 -12.78 -10.60 -5.52
C ASN A 252 -12.42 -11.78 -6.44
N LEU A 253 -11.64 -12.72 -5.91
CA LEU A 253 -11.13 -13.89 -6.61
C LEU A 253 -11.88 -15.14 -6.15
N LEU A 254 -12.30 -15.97 -7.08
CA LEU A 254 -12.73 -17.36 -6.83
C LEU A 254 -11.66 -18.31 -7.37
N ILE A 255 -11.20 -19.23 -6.53
CA ILE A 255 -10.40 -20.39 -6.94
C ILE A 255 -11.27 -21.63 -6.79
N HIS A 256 -11.66 -22.19 -7.92
CA HIS A 256 -12.51 -23.37 -7.97
C HIS A 256 -11.77 -24.59 -8.51
N GLY A 257 -12.10 -25.79 -8.02
CA GLY A 257 -11.59 -27.05 -8.52
C GLY A 257 -11.87 -28.23 -7.61
N ASP A 258 -11.76 -29.43 -8.13
CA ASP A 258 -11.96 -30.67 -7.38
C ASP A 258 -11.00 -30.79 -6.18
N SER A 259 -11.26 -31.70 -5.27
CA SER A 259 -10.29 -32.05 -4.22
C SER A 259 -8.97 -32.50 -4.86
N LEU A 260 -7.85 -32.13 -4.25
CA LEU A 260 -6.49 -32.43 -4.73
C LEU A 260 -6.17 -31.83 -6.11
N SER A 261 -6.87 -30.81 -6.57
CA SER A 261 -6.62 -30.13 -7.86
C SER A 261 -5.52 -29.05 -7.79
N GLY A 262 -4.94 -28.80 -6.60
CA GLY A 262 -3.90 -27.79 -6.39
C GLY A 262 -4.41 -26.43 -5.92
N LYS A 263 -5.69 -26.28 -5.54
CA LYS A 263 -6.26 -25.02 -5.03
C LYS A 263 -5.46 -24.44 -3.86
N SER A 264 -5.25 -25.23 -2.80
CA SER A 264 -4.55 -24.78 -1.59
C SER A 264 -3.09 -24.39 -1.89
N TRP A 265 -2.44 -25.07 -2.87
CA TRP A 265 -1.12 -24.68 -3.34
C TRP A 265 -1.12 -23.31 -4.04
N LEU A 266 -2.08 -23.05 -4.93
CA LEU A 266 -2.22 -21.76 -5.61
C LEU A 266 -2.52 -20.63 -4.62
N VAL A 267 -3.38 -20.90 -3.64
CA VAL A 267 -3.67 -19.94 -2.55
C VAL A 267 -2.40 -19.67 -1.73
N GLY A 268 -1.64 -20.70 -1.38
CA GLY A 268 -0.35 -20.56 -0.70
C GLY A 268 0.58 -19.62 -1.47
N ALA A 269 0.76 -19.86 -2.77
CA ALA A 269 1.58 -19.02 -3.64
C ALA A 269 1.04 -17.57 -3.75
N LEU A 270 -0.27 -17.37 -3.76
CA LEU A 270 -0.88 -16.02 -3.72
C LEU A 270 -0.55 -15.32 -2.39
N VAL A 271 -0.74 -16.01 -1.26
CA VAL A 271 -0.44 -15.45 0.07
C VAL A 271 1.04 -15.12 0.22
N GLU A 272 1.95 -15.98 -0.23
CA GLU A 272 3.39 -15.69 -0.25
C GLU A 272 3.72 -14.38 -0.98
N ARG A 273 3.12 -14.16 -2.15
CA ARG A 273 3.31 -12.92 -2.93
C ARG A 273 2.73 -11.70 -2.25
N LEU A 274 1.57 -11.84 -1.60
CA LEU A 274 0.94 -10.77 -0.82
C LEU A 274 1.82 -10.40 0.39
N VAL A 275 2.30 -11.38 1.13
CA VAL A 275 3.19 -11.19 2.28
C VAL A 275 4.51 -10.54 1.86
N ALA A 276 5.14 -11.02 0.78
CA ALA A 276 6.36 -10.43 0.23
C ALA A 276 6.19 -8.96 -0.14
N ARG A 277 4.99 -8.55 -0.54
CA ARG A 277 4.61 -7.16 -0.83
C ARG A 277 4.02 -6.40 0.37
N ARG A 278 4.05 -6.99 1.57
CA ARG A 278 3.56 -6.39 2.81
C ARG A 278 2.07 -6.03 2.80
N TYR A 279 1.25 -6.78 2.07
CA TYR A 279 -0.21 -6.70 2.22
C TYR A 279 -0.65 -7.35 3.53
N GLY A 280 -1.61 -6.75 4.23
CA GLY A 280 -2.30 -7.41 5.34
C GLY A 280 -3.22 -8.50 4.79
N VAL A 281 -3.08 -9.73 5.31
CA VAL A 281 -3.82 -10.91 4.84
C VAL A 281 -4.40 -11.67 6.02
N CYS A 282 -5.67 -12.04 5.94
CA CYS A 282 -6.28 -13.01 6.87
C CYS A 282 -6.65 -14.27 6.11
N VAL A 283 -6.20 -15.43 6.58
CA VAL A 283 -6.56 -16.74 6.02
C VAL A 283 -7.47 -17.45 7.01
N LEU A 284 -8.69 -17.75 6.61
CA LEU A 284 -9.62 -18.59 7.36
C LEU A 284 -9.47 -20.01 6.85
N ASP A 285 -8.87 -20.88 7.67
CA ASP A 285 -8.42 -22.22 7.33
C ASP A 285 -9.21 -23.28 8.09
N PRO A 286 -10.34 -23.75 7.54
CA PRO A 286 -11.15 -24.73 8.24
C PRO A 286 -10.57 -26.15 8.24
N GLU A 287 -9.64 -26.47 7.32
CA GLU A 287 -9.11 -27.83 7.18
C GLU A 287 -7.63 -27.97 7.58
N GLY A 288 -6.93 -26.83 7.89
CA GLY A 288 -5.54 -26.84 8.33
C GLY A 288 -4.51 -26.95 7.19
N ASP A 289 -4.92 -26.63 5.97
CA ASP A 289 -4.10 -26.75 4.76
C ASP A 289 -2.94 -25.74 4.69
N TYR A 290 -3.03 -24.63 5.43
CA TYR A 290 -2.09 -23.50 5.32
C TYR A 290 -1.06 -23.41 6.44
N HIS A 291 -0.86 -24.48 7.21
CA HIS A 291 0.12 -24.52 8.31
C HIS A 291 1.56 -24.19 7.85
N VAL A 292 1.91 -24.51 6.60
CA VAL A 292 3.23 -24.22 6.03
C VAL A 292 3.52 -22.73 5.89
N LEU A 293 2.50 -21.89 5.77
CA LEU A 293 2.65 -20.43 5.68
C LEU A 293 3.27 -19.83 6.95
N ALA A 294 3.11 -20.46 8.11
CA ALA A 294 3.72 -20.01 9.36
C ALA A 294 5.27 -20.02 9.34
N ARG A 295 5.89 -20.63 8.32
CA ARG A 295 7.35 -20.58 8.11
C ARG A 295 7.82 -19.28 7.47
N LEU A 296 6.90 -18.50 6.91
CA LEU A 296 7.21 -17.20 6.32
C LEU A 296 7.33 -16.12 7.40
N GLY A 297 8.31 -15.23 7.25
CA GLY A 297 8.42 -14.07 8.13
C GLY A 297 7.17 -13.17 8.01
N GLY A 298 6.64 -12.73 9.15
CA GLY A 298 5.44 -11.88 9.18
C GLY A 298 4.10 -12.63 9.12
N VAL A 299 4.12 -13.96 9.12
CA VAL A 299 2.93 -14.81 9.20
C VAL A 299 2.78 -15.39 10.61
N SER A 300 1.61 -15.25 11.19
CA SER A 300 1.22 -15.87 12.44
C SER A 300 0.08 -16.87 12.22
N ARG A 301 0.17 -18.06 12.83
CA ARG A 301 -0.91 -19.04 12.84
C ARG A 301 -1.49 -19.10 14.25
N ALA A 302 -2.80 -18.99 14.34
CA ALA A 302 -3.56 -19.14 15.58
C ALA A 302 -4.48 -20.36 15.48
N GLU A 303 -4.26 -21.33 16.35
CA GLU A 303 -5.17 -22.47 16.55
C GLU A 303 -6.37 -21.98 17.36
N ILE A 304 -7.55 -22.13 16.78
CA ILE A 304 -8.79 -21.58 17.34
C ILE A 304 -9.59 -22.68 18.04
N GLY A 305 -9.62 -22.63 19.35
CA GLY A 305 -10.46 -23.49 20.19
C GLY A 305 -11.76 -22.82 20.64
N ASP A 306 -11.79 -21.48 20.68
CA ASP A 306 -12.95 -20.69 21.08
C ASP A 306 -13.05 -19.35 20.33
N GLU A 307 -14.20 -18.70 20.44
CA GLU A 307 -14.46 -17.42 19.75
C GLU A 307 -13.58 -16.25 20.27
N ALA A 308 -13.16 -16.27 21.53
CA ALA A 308 -12.29 -15.20 22.07
C ALA A 308 -10.88 -15.26 21.49
N GLN A 309 -10.43 -16.44 21.06
CA GLN A 309 -9.15 -16.58 20.34
C GLN A 309 -9.19 -15.95 18.96
N VAL A 310 -10.34 -15.97 18.29
CA VAL A 310 -10.54 -15.25 17.01
C VAL A 310 -10.25 -13.76 17.19
N ASP A 311 -10.88 -13.12 18.17
CA ASP A 311 -10.69 -11.69 18.42
C ASP A 311 -9.25 -11.34 18.79
N ARG A 312 -8.61 -12.16 19.63
CA ARG A 312 -7.19 -11.98 20.00
C ARG A 312 -6.26 -12.08 18.79
N ALA A 313 -6.48 -13.05 17.93
CA ALA A 313 -5.66 -13.22 16.72
C ALA A 313 -5.84 -12.03 15.75
N LEU A 314 -7.07 -11.58 15.54
CA LEU A 314 -7.36 -10.47 14.63
C LEU A 314 -6.93 -9.11 15.15
N ALA A 315 -6.76 -8.92 16.47
CA ALA A 315 -6.19 -7.71 17.06
C ALA A 315 -4.75 -7.44 16.61
N GLN A 316 -4.09 -8.42 15.98
CA GLN A 316 -2.76 -8.24 15.40
C GLN A 316 -2.76 -7.18 14.28
N PHE A 317 -3.83 -7.04 13.50
CA PHE A 317 -3.94 -6.02 12.44
C PHE A 317 -3.92 -4.58 12.98
N GLU A 318 -4.30 -4.36 14.23
CA GLU A 318 -4.24 -3.05 14.88
C GLU A 318 -2.79 -2.65 15.22
N ARG A 319 -1.90 -3.63 15.41
CA ARG A 319 -0.49 -3.43 15.78
C ARG A 319 0.45 -3.45 14.56
N GLU A 320 0.17 -4.34 13.62
CA GLU A 320 0.98 -4.56 12.44
C GLU A 320 0.08 -4.62 11.19
N PRO A 321 -0.03 -3.49 10.44
CA PRO A 321 -0.87 -3.40 9.24
C PRO A 321 -0.52 -4.39 8.13
N SER A 322 0.73 -4.88 8.08
CA SER A 322 1.21 -5.86 7.10
C SER A 322 1.16 -7.30 7.60
N ALA A 323 0.54 -7.56 8.76
CA ALA A 323 0.44 -8.90 9.30
C ALA A 323 -0.28 -9.85 8.33
N CYS A 324 0.17 -11.10 8.30
CA CYS A 324 -0.59 -12.22 7.78
C CYS A 324 -1.02 -13.11 8.94
N VAL A 325 -2.32 -13.30 9.12
CA VAL A 325 -2.90 -14.10 10.20
C VAL A 325 -3.63 -15.29 9.60
N VAL A 326 -3.20 -16.49 9.94
CA VAL A 326 -3.89 -17.75 9.59
C VAL A 326 -4.69 -18.19 10.82
N LEU A 327 -6.01 -18.23 10.69
CA LEU A 327 -6.91 -18.80 11.70
C LEU A 327 -7.14 -20.26 11.37
N ASP A 328 -6.49 -21.13 12.08
CA ASP A 328 -6.64 -22.57 11.93
C ASP A 328 -7.84 -23.05 12.76
N LEU A 329 -8.83 -23.57 12.06
CA LEU A 329 -10.09 -24.05 12.60
C LEU A 329 -10.22 -25.57 12.51
N SER A 330 -9.16 -26.29 12.10
CA SER A 330 -9.21 -27.71 11.73
C SER A 330 -9.72 -28.60 12.86
N ASP A 331 -9.37 -28.30 14.10
CA ASP A 331 -9.77 -29.07 15.28
C ASP A 331 -11.21 -28.82 15.74
N LEU A 332 -11.91 -27.84 15.15
CA LEU A 332 -13.30 -27.57 15.52
C LEU A 332 -14.29 -28.48 14.81
N PRO A 333 -15.37 -28.89 15.46
CA PRO A 333 -16.52 -29.50 14.79
C PRO A 333 -17.14 -28.54 13.75
N HIS A 334 -17.68 -29.05 12.65
CA HIS A 334 -18.18 -28.27 11.52
C HIS A 334 -19.06 -27.07 11.94
N ALA A 335 -20.05 -27.29 12.81
CA ALA A 335 -20.93 -26.21 13.27
C ALA A 335 -20.18 -25.10 14.03
N ARG A 336 -19.06 -25.41 14.68
CA ARG A 336 -18.20 -24.42 15.36
C ARG A 336 -17.27 -23.73 14.38
N LYS A 337 -16.78 -24.42 13.34
CA LYS A 337 -16.03 -23.81 12.24
C LYS A 337 -16.86 -22.69 11.59
N VAL A 338 -18.12 -22.97 11.26
CA VAL A 338 -19.02 -21.96 10.64
C VAL A 338 -19.19 -20.74 11.53
N ARG A 339 -19.49 -20.93 12.84
CA ARG A 339 -19.62 -19.80 13.78
C ARG A 339 -18.32 -18.99 13.93
N ALA A 340 -17.18 -19.67 14.00
CA ALA A 340 -15.88 -19.00 14.10
C ALA A 340 -15.58 -18.17 12.84
N ILE A 341 -15.92 -18.67 11.65
CA ILE A 341 -15.78 -17.94 10.38
C ILE A 341 -16.70 -16.72 10.37
N GLU A 342 -17.98 -16.87 10.75
CA GLU A 342 -18.95 -15.76 10.81
C GLU A 342 -18.47 -14.65 11.77
N ARG A 343 -17.99 -15.05 12.96
CA ARG A 343 -17.39 -14.11 13.92
C ARG A 343 -16.16 -13.40 13.35
N ALA A 344 -15.24 -14.15 12.73
CA ALA A 344 -14.06 -13.59 12.11
C ALA A 344 -14.42 -12.57 11.01
N LEU A 345 -15.36 -12.91 10.13
CA LEU A 345 -15.83 -12.00 9.08
C LEU A 345 -16.49 -10.74 9.66
N GLY A 346 -17.29 -10.86 10.71
CA GLY A 346 -17.85 -9.71 11.42
C GLY A 346 -16.77 -8.78 11.98
N ARG A 347 -15.80 -9.34 12.70
CA ARG A 347 -14.68 -8.57 13.28
C ARG A 347 -13.77 -7.94 12.18
N LEU A 348 -13.47 -8.68 11.13
CA LEU A 348 -12.68 -8.19 10.00
C LEU A 348 -13.35 -7.01 9.29
N ARG A 349 -14.69 -6.98 9.19
CA ARG A 349 -15.42 -5.82 8.67
C ARG A 349 -15.25 -4.58 9.54
N GLU A 350 -15.26 -4.74 10.87
CA GLU A 350 -15.02 -3.63 11.78
C GLU A 350 -13.61 -3.07 11.59
N VAL A 351 -12.59 -3.94 11.56
CA VAL A 351 -11.20 -3.54 11.32
C VAL A 351 -11.06 -2.87 9.95
N ARG A 352 -11.69 -3.39 8.90
CA ARG A 352 -11.68 -2.78 7.56
C ARG A 352 -12.31 -1.39 7.53
N ARG A 353 -13.41 -1.18 8.24
CA ARG A 353 -14.05 0.14 8.32
C ARG A 353 -13.11 1.19 8.93
N HIS A 354 -12.35 0.84 9.94
CA HIS A 354 -11.46 1.75 10.66
C HIS A 354 -10.08 1.90 10.01
N ALA A 355 -9.44 0.78 9.67
CA ALA A 355 -8.06 0.75 9.24
C ALA A 355 -7.85 0.35 7.75
N GLY A 356 -8.89 -0.12 7.04
CA GLY A 356 -8.75 -0.66 5.69
C GLY A 356 -8.14 -2.07 5.64
N LEU A 357 -7.95 -2.71 6.80
CA LEU A 357 -7.21 -3.96 6.96
C LEU A 357 -8.09 -5.13 7.41
N PRO A 358 -7.74 -6.35 7.05
CA PRO A 358 -6.70 -6.73 6.10
C PRO A 358 -7.09 -6.40 4.65
N HIS A 359 -6.10 -6.27 3.77
CA HIS A 359 -6.36 -6.01 2.35
C HIS A 359 -7.00 -7.21 1.67
N TRP A 360 -6.58 -8.42 2.06
CA TRP A 360 -7.10 -9.68 1.55
C TRP A 360 -7.63 -10.57 2.67
N ILE A 361 -8.78 -11.17 2.42
CA ILE A 361 -9.36 -12.23 3.25
C ILE A 361 -9.46 -13.47 2.36
N VAL A 362 -8.68 -14.48 2.70
CA VAL A 362 -8.78 -15.80 2.09
C VAL A 362 -9.78 -16.62 2.90
N LEU A 363 -10.82 -17.09 2.25
CA LEU A 363 -11.82 -17.96 2.86
C LEU A 363 -11.76 -19.31 2.15
N ASP A 364 -11.10 -20.27 2.80
CA ASP A 364 -11.11 -21.63 2.30
C ASP A 364 -12.43 -22.33 2.64
N GLU A 365 -12.80 -23.32 1.84
CA GLU A 365 -14.12 -23.99 1.88
C GLU A 365 -15.28 -22.98 2.04
N ALA A 366 -15.26 -21.93 1.20
CA ALA A 366 -16.16 -20.77 1.28
C ALA A 366 -17.64 -21.17 1.34
N HIS A 367 -18.01 -22.33 0.80
CA HIS A 367 -19.35 -22.86 0.84
C HIS A 367 -19.82 -23.25 2.27
N TYR A 368 -18.93 -23.33 3.26
CA TYR A 368 -19.32 -23.58 4.66
C TYR A 368 -20.13 -22.42 5.25
N SER A 369 -19.68 -21.18 5.01
CA SER A 369 -20.29 -19.97 5.60
C SER A 369 -21.07 -19.12 4.61
N LEU A 370 -20.80 -19.25 3.31
CA LEU A 370 -21.45 -18.48 2.25
C LEU A 370 -22.47 -19.31 1.45
N HIS A 371 -23.01 -20.36 2.08
CA HIS A 371 -23.98 -21.28 1.45
C HIS A 371 -25.28 -20.57 1.08
N ARG A 372 -25.85 -20.92 -0.07
CA ARG A 372 -27.09 -20.32 -0.62
C ARG A 372 -28.32 -20.48 0.31
N GLU A 373 -28.38 -21.53 1.12
CA GLU A 373 -29.42 -21.77 2.09
C GLU A 373 -29.17 -21.17 3.48
N GLY A 374 -28.02 -20.48 3.66
CA GLY A 374 -27.69 -19.83 4.93
C GLY A 374 -28.66 -18.72 5.28
N VAL A 375 -29.01 -18.60 6.56
CA VAL A 375 -29.91 -17.56 7.09
C VAL A 375 -29.09 -16.32 7.44
N GLY A 376 -29.61 -15.11 7.13
CA GLY A 376 -28.99 -13.83 7.46
C GLY A 376 -28.38 -13.09 6.26
N GLU A 377 -27.91 -11.88 6.49
CA GLU A 377 -27.19 -11.11 5.46
C GLU A 377 -25.89 -11.82 5.07
N PRO A 378 -25.55 -11.85 3.76
CA PRO A 378 -24.31 -12.46 3.32
C PRO A 378 -23.13 -11.77 3.98
N ALA A 379 -22.17 -12.57 4.41
CA ALA A 379 -20.90 -12.05 4.97
C ALA A 379 -20.06 -11.26 3.94
N LEU A 380 -20.52 -11.09 2.72
CA LEU A 380 -19.89 -10.35 1.62
C LEU A 380 -20.92 -9.38 1.03
N GLY A 381 -20.73 -8.07 1.23
CA GLY A 381 -21.51 -7.03 0.55
C GLY A 381 -21.07 -6.92 -0.92
N SER A 382 -21.98 -6.48 -1.80
CA SER A 382 -21.70 -6.33 -3.24
C SER A 382 -20.52 -5.37 -3.54
N GLU A 383 -20.29 -4.41 -2.66
CA GLU A 383 -19.22 -3.41 -2.81
C GLU A 383 -17.91 -3.78 -2.09
N GLU A 384 -17.91 -4.87 -1.31
CA GLU A 384 -16.72 -5.31 -0.58
C GLU A 384 -15.76 -6.04 -1.52
N LYS A 385 -14.49 -5.65 -1.52
CA LYS A 385 -13.43 -6.23 -2.35
C LYS A 385 -12.29 -6.78 -1.49
N GLY A 386 -11.38 -7.54 -2.13
CA GLY A 386 -10.23 -8.14 -1.46
C GLY A 386 -10.55 -9.48 -0.81
N PHE A 387 -11.45 -10.27 -1.39
CA PHE A 387 -11.71 -11.65 -0.99
C PHE A 387 -11.11 -12.62 -1.99
N CYS A 388 -10.47 -13.67 -1.46
CA CYS A 388 -10.13 -14.87 -2.20
C CYS A 388 -10.96 -16.02 -1.65
N LEU A 389 -11.96 -16.42 -2.41
CA LEU A 389 -12.86 -17.53 -2.06
C LEU A 389 -12.31 -18.81 -2.70
N VAL A 390 -12.22 -19.88 -1.91
CA VAL A 390 -11.79 -21.19 -2.38
C VAL A 390 -12.93 -22.19 -2.18
N SER A 391 -13.30 -22.92 -3.21
CA SER A 391 -14.38 -23.89 -3.10
C SER A 391 -14.30 -24.96 -4.18
N TYR A 392 -14.73 -26.18 -3.84
CA TYR A 392 -15.02 -27.23 -4.82
C TYR A 392 -16.51 -27.32 -5.17
N ARG A 393 -17.36 -26.52 -4.50
CA ARG A 393 -18.82 -26.44 -4.68
C ARG A 393 -19.29 -25.00 -4.84
N SER A 394 -18.85 -24.33 -5.91
CA SER A 394 -19.21 -22.94 -6.17
C SER A 394 -20.70 -22.75 -6.45
N SER A 395 -21.39 -23.77 -6.96
CA SER A 395 -22.85 -23.79 -7.15
C SER A 395 -23.65 -23.69 -5.83
N TRP A 396 -23.00 -23.94 -4.70
CA TRP A 396 -23.61 -23.80 -3.38
C TRP A 396 -23.46 -22.39 -2.80
N LEU A 397 -22.65 -21.54 -3.40
CA LEU A 397 -22.49 -20.16 -2.96
C LEU A 397 -23.75 -19.34 -3.26
N ARG A 398 -24.01 -18.34 -2.41
CA ARG A 398 -25.10 -17.39 -2.63
C ARG A 398 -24.90 -16.62 -3.93
N GLU A 399 -25.98 -16.34 -4.64
CA GLU A 399 -25.94 -15.63 -5.91
C GLU A 399 -25.32 -14.22 -5.77
N SER A 400 -25.58 -13.52 -4.67
CA SER A 400 -24.96 -12.21 -4.38
C SER A 400 -23.44 -12.29 -4.27
N VAL A 401 -22.90 -13.36 -3.68
CA VAL A 401 -21.46 -13.61 -3.58
C VAL A 401 -20.86 -13.85 -4.97
N VAL A 402 -21.52 -14.71 -5.76
CA VAL A 402 -21.05 -15.02 -7.13
C VAL A 402 -21.04 -13.78 -8.02
N ARG A 403 -22.05 -12.92 -7.90
CA ARG A 403 -22.12 -11.64 -8.64
C ARG A 403 -21.05 -10.63 -8.22
N SER A 404 -20.48 -10.75 -7.02
CA SER A 404 -19.42 -9.85 -6.53
C SER A 404 -18.01 -10.23 -7.03
N LEU A 405 -17.88 -11.41 -7.66
CA LEU A 405 -16.60 -11.93 -8.16
C LEU A 405 -16.14 -11.17 -9.42
N ASP A 406 -14.87 -10.84 -9.45
CA ASP A 406 -14.23 -10.15 -10.59
C ASP A 406 -13.32 -11.10 -11.38
N VAL A 407 -12.74 -12.09 -10.69
CA VAL A 407 -11.80 -13.06 -11.28
C VAL A 407 -12.19 -14.47 -10.84
N CYS A 408 -12.15 -15.41 -11.78
CA CYS A 408 -12.34 -16.82 -11.49
C CYS A 408 -11.16 -17.62 -12.05
N VAL A 409 -10.49 -18.38 -11.19
CA VAL A 409 -9.45 -19.31 -11.56
C VAL A 409 -9.99 -20.74 -11.40
N LEU A 410 -9.95 -21.50 -12.50
CA LEU A 410 -10.41 -22.88 -12.53
C LEU A 410 -9.19 -23.81 -12.49
N ALA A 411 -9.06 -24.55 -11.41
CA ALA A 411 -8.22 -25.74 -11.37
C ALA A 411 -8.99 -26.92 -12.01
N ARG A 412 -8.36 -28.11 -12.08
CA ARG A 412 -9.03 -29.29 -12.64
C ARG A 412 -10.40 -29.51 -12.01
N THR A 413 -11.43 -29.51 -12.85
CA THR A 413 -12.84 -29.62 -12.45
C THR A 413 -13.52 -30.67 -13.34
N THR A 414 -14.04 -31.75 -12.74
CA THR A 414 -14.72 -32.85 -13.46
C THR A 414 -16.23 -32.78 -13.35
N ALA A 415 -16.76 -32.07 -12.36
CA ALA A 415 -18.19 -31.93 -12.11
C ALA A 415 -18.84 -31.03 -13.18
N ARG A 416 -19.62 -31.61 -14.09
CA ARG A 416 -20.30 -30.91 -15.19
C ARG A 416 -21.25 -29.82 -14.68
N GLU A 417 -21.90 -30.03 -13.53
CA GLU A 417 -22.80 -29.07 -12.92
C GLU A 417 -22.08 -27.80 -12.50
N GLU A 418 -20.90 -27.93 -11.89
CA GLU A 418 -20.07 -26.81 -11.48
C GLU A 418 -19.56 -26.01 -12.70
N LEU A 419 -19.09 -26.69 -13.73
CA LEU A 419 -18.67 -26.05 -14.99
C LEU A 419 -19.83 -25.30 -15.64
N ALA A 420 -21.03 -25.90 -15.69
CA ALA A 420 -22.22 -25.24 -16.23
C ALA A 420 -22.64 -24.02 -15.40
N PHE A 421 -22.50 -24.10 -14.07
CA PHE A 421 -22.78 -22.99 -13.17
C PHE A 421 -21.80 -21.83 -13.41
N LEU A 422 -20.51 -22.10 -13.40
CA LEU A 422 -19.46 -21.09 -13.56
C LEU A 422 -19.52 -20.42 -14.94
N ASN A 423 -19.82 -21.15 -16.01
CA ASN A 423 -20.00 -20.58 -17.34
C ASN A 423 -21.19 -19.62 -17.42
N ARG A 424 -22.27 -19.85 -16.66
CA ARG A 424 -23.43 -18.93 -16.60
C ARG A 424 -23.16 -17.71 -15.74
N SER A 425 -22.28 -17.84 -14.76
CA SER A 425 -22.01 -16.82 -13.74
C SER A 425 -20.80 -15.95 -14.10
N SER A 426 -20.00 -16.34 -15.10
CA SER A 426 -18.87 -15.54 -15.57
C SER A 426 -19.37 -14.20 -16.11
N PRO A 427 -18.81 -13.06 -15.65
CA PRO A 427 -19.07 -11.80 -16.30
C PRO A 427 -18.63 -11.91 -17.76
N SER A 428 -19.43 -11.38 -18.68
CA SER A 428 -19.17 -11.33 -20.12
C SER A 428 -17.91 -10.49 -20.41
N GLY A 429 -16.75 -11.10 -20.34
CA GLY A 429 -15.44 -10.59 -20.66
C GLY A 429 -14.64 -11.65 -21.41
N PRO A 430 -13.52 -11.29 -22.10
CA PRO A 430 -12.83 -12.18 -23.01
C PRO A 430 -12.46 -13.50 -22.32
N SER A 431 -12.88 -14.59 -22.93
CA SER A 431 -12.53 -15.95 -22.53
C SER A 431 -11.01 -16.09 -22.44
N VAL A 432 -10.52 -16.47 -21.26
CA VAL A 432 -9.15 -16.98 -21.14
C VAL A 432 -9.05 -18.23 -22.03
N PRO A 433 -8.03 -18.37 -22.89
CA PRO A 433 -7.81 -19.58 -23.67
C PRO A 433 -7.74 -20.80 -22.73
N ARG A 434 -8.29 -21.92 -23.20
CA ARG A 434 -8.33 -23.22 -22.48
C ARG A 434 -6.94 -23.78 -22.26
#